data_6539dd07f52084af548f0fefbe63fd48
#
_entry.id   6539dd07f52084af548f0fefbe63fd48
#
_cell.length_a   1.000
_cell.length_b   1.000
_cell.length_c   1.000
_cell.angle_alpha   90.00
_cell.angle_beta   90.00
_cell.angle_gamma   90.00
#
_symmetry.space_group_name_H-M   'P 1'
#
loop_
_entity.id
_entity.type
_entity.pdbx_description
1 polymer ?
#
loop_
_entity_poly.entity_id
_entity_poly.type
_entity_poly.pdbx_seq_one_letter_code
_entity_poly.pdbx_strand_id
1 'polypeptide(L)'
;MAYLLDSNIFIESRKNLPMDVWTTFWSKLSEMAMNGQVVSSVKVKEEIEDGYDELSNWIAQHVPDSFFLPVDAEALSSYSMLQNWAAGGDFTEVAKADFASKADAFIIATALAKGMTVVTFEKSNPQRRNRVMIPDACAAVGADCCDLNTMLRSMGVTI
;
A
#
# COMPACT_ATOMS: atom_id res chain seq x y z
N MET A 1 4.96 12.49 10.02
CA MET A 1 3.88 11.55 9.67
C MET A 1 4.40 10.57 8.63
N ALA A 2 4.15 9.29 8.84
CA ALA A 2 4.58 8.27 7.90
C ALA A 2 3.49 7.94 6.88
N TYR A 3 3.93 7.55 5.70
CA TYR A 3 3.07 7.08 4.62
C TYR A 3 3.27 5.58 4.44
N LEU A 4 2.19 4.86 4.21
CA LEU A 4 2.20 3.42 4.00
C LEU A 4 1.93 3.12 2.52
N LEU A 5 2.91 2.54 1.84
CA LEU A 5 2.86 2.31 0.40
C LEU A 5 2.15 0.99 0.08
N ASP A 6 1.18 1.06 -0.82
CA ASP A 6 0.55 -0.09 -1.45
C ASP A 6 1.52 -0.77 -2.42
N SER A 7 1.31 -2.06 -2.66
CA SER A 7 2.14 -2.84 -3.58
C SER A 7 2.20 -2.26 -4.99
N ASN A 8 1.11 -1.67 -5.47
CA ASN A 8 1.08 -1.09 -6.82
C ASN A 8 1.99 0.13 -6.98
N ILE A 9 2.37 0.81 -5.89
CA ILE A 9 3.38 1.87 -5.96
C ILE A 9 4.70 1.31 -6.49
N PHE A 10 5.07 0.12 -6.06
CA PHE A 10 6.29 -0.56 -6.53
C PHE A 10 6.08 -1.19 -7.91
N ILE A 11 5.01 -1.96 -8.07
CA ILE A 11 4.74 -2.77 -9.26
C ILE A 11 4.51 -1.88 -10.49
N GLU A 12 3.64 -0.87 -10.37
CA GLU A 12 3.35 0.04 -11.47
C GLU A 12 4.51 1.00 -11.73
N SER A 13 5.23 1.43 -10.70
CA SER A 13 6.41 2.29 -10.88
C SER A 13 7.54 1.54 -11.60
N ARG A 14 7.78 0.26 -11.28
CA ARG A 14 8.76 -0.54 -12.01
C ARG A 14 8.44 -0.60 -13.50
N LYS A 15 7.15 -0.71 -13.83
CA LYS A 15 6.67 -0.79 -15.21
C LYS A 15 6.74 0.55 -15.93
N ASN A 16 6.28 1.61 -15.28
CA ASN A 16 6.11 2.93 -15.91
C ASN A 16 7.32 3.85 -15.74
N LEU A 17 8.12 3.63 -14.70
CA LEU A 17 9.33 4.37 -14.37
C LEU A 17 10.49 3.40 -14.20
N PRO A 18 11.00 2.78 -15.31
CA PRO A 18 12.04 1.76 -15.21
C PRO A 18 13.26 2.24 -14.41
N MET A 19 13.84 1.36 -13.63
CA MET A 19 14.94 1.69 -12.70
C MET A 19 16.19 2.21 -13.40
N ASP A 20 16.45 1.76 -14.63
CA ASP A 20 17.59 2.17 -15.44
C ASP A 20 17.44 3.56 -16.06
N VAL A 21 16.21 4.06 -16.17
CA VAL A 21 15.90 5.39 -16.73
C VAL A 21 15.59 6.40 -15.61
N TRP A 22 14.77 6.00 -14.66
CA TRP A 22 14.28 6.85 -13.58
C TRP A 22 15.08 6.64 -12.28
N THR A 23 16.39 6.73 -12.39
CA THR A 23 17.30 6.45 -11.27
C THR A 23 17.08 7.36 -10.08
N THR A 24 16.76 8.63 -10.30
CA THR A 24 16.49 9.59 -9.21
C THR A 24 15.24 9.21 -8.43
N PHE A 25 14.18 8.78 -9.10
CA PHE A 25 12.96 8.34 -8.42
C PHE A 25 13.24 7.18 -7.46
N TRP A 26 13.93 6.14 -7.93
CA TRP A 26 14.22 4.96 -7.12
C TRP A 26 15.19 5.25 -5.98
N SER A 27 16.17 6.13 -6.23
CA SER A 27 17.08 6.60 -5.18
C SER A 27 16.34 7.39 -4.10
N LYS A 28 15.43 8.27 -4.48
CA LYS A 28 14.62 9.04 -3.54
C LYS A 28 13.70 8.12 -2.73
N LEU A 29 13.11 7.13 -3.37
CA LEU A 29 12.26 6.15 -2.68
C LEU A 29 13.06 5.37 -1.64
N SER A 30 14.26 4.92 -1.99
CA SER A 30 15.17 4.25 -1.06
C SER A 30 15.53 5.16 0.12
N GLU A 31 15.86 6.42 -0.14
CA GLU A 31 16.19 7.42 0.89
C GLU A 31 15.02 7.63 1.86
N MET A 32 13.82 7.79 1.36
CA MET A 32 12.61 7.94 2.19
C MET A 32 12.36 6.70 3.05
N ALA A 33 12.59 5.50 2.50
CA ALA A 33 12.47 4.25 3.23
C ALA A 33 13.53 4.15 4.34
N MET A 34 14.77 4.49 4.04
CA MET A 34 15.86 4.48 5.02
C MET A 34 15.63 5.48 6.16
N ASN A 35 15.00 6.61 5.88
CA ASN A 35 14.69 7.65 6.87
C ASN A 35 13.39 7.38 7.64
N GLY A 36 12.67 6.31 7.35
CA GLY A 36 11.41 5.98 8.01
C GLY A 36 10.23 6.87 7.63
N GLN A 37 10.36 7.67 6.58
CA GLN A 37 9.29 8.56 6.11
C GLN A 37 8.18 7.78 5.38
N VAL A 38 8.55 6.68 4.74
CA VAL A 38 7.61 5.75 4.11
C VAL A 38 7.85 4.35 4.66
N VAL A 39 6.78 3.58 4.77
CA VAL A 39 6.80 2.18 5.19
C VAL A 39 5.84 1.39 4.31
N SER A 40 5.81 0.08 4.48
CA SER A 40 4.82 -0.79 3.85
C SER A 40 4.46 -1.92 4.80
N SER A 41 3.71 -2.89 4.30
CA SER A 41 3.31 -4.06 5.08
C SER A 41 4.15 -5.28 4.68
N VAL A 42 4.39 -6.16 5.63
CA VAL A 42 4.98 -7.48 5.35
C VAL A 42 4.18 -8.24 4.28
N LYS A 43 2.90 -7.98 4.17
CA LYS A 43 2.03 -8.58 3.13
C LYS A 43 2.39 -8.09 1.72
N VAL A 44 2.83 -6.85 1.60
CA VAL A 44 3.34 -6.30 0.33
C VAL A 44 4.65 -6.98 -0.04
N LYS A 45 5.54 -7.18 0.93
CA LYS A 45 6.80 -7.89 0.71
C LYS A 45 6.56 -9.30 0.19
N GLU A 46 5.65 -10.03 0.81
CA GLU A 46 5.26 -11.38 0.38
C GLU A 46 4.76 -11.40 -1.07
N GLU A 47 3.89 -10.46 -1.42
CA GLU A 47 3.36 -10.33 -2.77
C GLU A 47 4.46 -10.05 -3.80
N ILE A 48 5.39 -9.16 -3.50
CA ILE A 48 6.50 -8.82 -4.38
C ILE A 48 7.44 -10.01 -4.55
N GLU A 49 7.77 -10.70 -3.48
CA GLU A 49 8.65 -11.88 -3.52
C GLU A 49 8.05 -13.03 -4.30
N ASP A 50 6.73 -13.12 -4.36
CA ASP A 50 6.02 -14.20 -5.05
C ASP A 50 6.03 -14.08 -6.58
N GLY A 51 6.37 -12.94 -7.16
CA GLY A 51 6.30 -12.82 -8.61
C GLY A 51 7.07 -11.67 -9.27
N TYR A 52 7.86 -10.91 -8.53
CA TYR A 52 8.53 -9.72 -9.04
C TYR A 52 10.00 -9.69 -8.65
N ASP A 53 10.82 -10.50 -9.33
CA ASP A 53 12.24 -10.74 -8.98
C ASP A 53 13.07 -9.46 -8.97
N GLU A 54 12.91 -8.57 -9.94
CA GLU A 54 13.64 -7.31 -10.00
C GLU A 54 13.33 -6.41 -8.81
N LEU A 55 12.06 -6.29 -8.44
CA LEU A 55 11.62 -5.55 -7.27
C LEU A 55 12.12 -6.20 -5.99
N SER A 56 12.04 -7.51 -5.88
CA SER A 56 12.51 -8.25 -4.73
C SER A 56 14.00 -8.03 -4.49
N ASN A 57 14.80 -8.06 -5.56
CA ASN A 57 16.24 -7.79 -5.50
C ASN A 57 16.52 -6.33 -5.11
N TRP A 58 15.78 -5.38 -5.67
CA TRP A 58 15.93 -3.96 -5.33
C TRP A 58 15.62 -3.72 -3.85
N ILE A 59 14.52 -4.28 -3.36
CA ILE A 59 14.12 -4.18 -1.96
C ILE A 59 15.21 -4.74 -1.04
N ALA A 60 15.75 -5.92 -1.35
CA ALA A 60 16.80 -6.54 -0.56
C ALA A 60 18.05 -5.67 -0.44
N GLN A 61 18.37 -4.89 -1.46
CA GLN A 61 19.58 -4.07 -1.54
C GLN A 61 19.38 -2.63 -1.04
N HIS A 62 18.17 -2.08 -1.13
CA HIS A 62 17.94 -0.64 -0.96
C HIS A 62 16.93 -0.26 0.12
N VAL A 63 16.28 -1.23 0.74
CA VAL A 63 15.22 -0.98 1.72
C VAL A 63 15.56 -1.72 3.02
N PRO A 64 15.47 -1.05 4.20
CA PRO A 64 15.74 -1.72 5.47
C PRO A 64 14.62 -2.71 5.83
N ASP A 65 14.95 -3.73 6.62
CA ASP A 65 13.96 -4.71 7.08
C ASP A 65 12.81 -4.05 7.86
N SER A 66 13.10 -2.99 8.59
CA SER A 66 12.11 -2.22 9.36
C SER A 66 11.06 -1.50 8.51
N PHE A 67 11.28 -1.41 7.20
CA PHE A 67 10.34 -0.80 6.27
C PHE A 67 9.02 -1.58 6.19
N PHE A 68 9.08 -2.90 6.33
CA PHE A 68 7.89 -3.75 6.24
C PHE A 68 7.32 -4.02 7.63
N LEU A 69 6.19 -3.41 7.94
CA LEU A 69 5.54 -3.54 9.24
C LEU A 69 4.83 -4.89 9.36
N PRO A 70 4.95 -5.55 10.52
CA PRO A 70 4.20 -6.78 10.78
C PRO A 70 2.70 -6.50 10.97
N VAL A 71 1.88 -7.53 10.81
CA VAL A 71 0.47 -7.48 11.14
C VAL A 71 0.32 -7.80 12.62
N ASP A 72 0.27 -6.77 13.46
CA ASP A 72 0.15 -6.92 14.90
C ASP A 72 -1.33 -7.00 15.35
N ALA A 73 -1.57 -7.07 16.66
CA ALA A 73 -2.92 -7.21 17.22
C ALA A 73 -3.84 -6.03 16.86
N GLU A 74 -3.31 -4.80 16.85
CA GLU A 74 -4.08 -3.61 16.46
C GLU A 74 -4.48 -3.66 14.99
N ALA A 75 -3.55 -4.04 14.11
CA ALA A 75 -3.81 -4.19 12.69
C ALA A 75 -4.83 -5.30 12.43
N LEU A 76 -4.78 -6.42 13.15
CA LEU A 76 -5.76 -7.49 13.04
C LEU A 76 -7.16 -7.04 13.47
N SER A 77 -7.27 -6.23 14.52
CA SER A 77 -8.54 -5.66 14.96
C SER A 77 -9.15 -4.77 13.87
N SER A 78 -8.35 -3.90 13.27
CA SER A 78 -8.78 -3.04 12.16
C SER A 78 -9.11 -3.86 10.91
N TYR A 79 -8.36 -4.92 10.64
CA TYR A 79 -8.63 -5.86 9.56
C TYR A 79 -10.01 -6.50 9.71
N SER A 80 -10.37 -6.95 10.91
CA SER A 80 -11.69 -7.53 11.17
C SER A 80 -12.82 -6.54 10.89
N MET A 81 -12.64 -5.28 11.28
CA MET A 81 -13.60 -4.21 10.99
C MET A 81 -13.76 -3.99 9.48
N LEU A 82 -12.67 -3.97 8.74
CA LEU A 82 -12.69 -3.85 7.27
C LEU A 82 -13.42 -5.02 6.62
N GLN A 83 -13.16 -6.25 7.06
CA GLN A 83 -13.80 -7.44 6.52
C GLN A 83 -15.29 -7.45 6.78
N ASN A 84 -15.71 -7.01 7.97
CA ASN A 84 -17.14 -6.88 8.30
C ASN A 84 -17.82 -5.85 7.40
N TRP A 85 -17.17 -4.72 7.14
CA TRP A 85 -17.69 -3.71 6.21
C TRP A 85 -17.83 -4.27 4.79
N ALA A 86 -16.81 -4.94 4.28
CA ALA A 86 -16.82 -5.51 2.93
C ALA A 86 -17.90 -6.60 2.80
N ALA A 87 -18.02 -7.47 3.81
CA ALA A 87 -19.00 -8.56 3.83
C ALA A 87 -20.44 -8.04 3.83
N GLY A 88 -20.70 -6.90 4.47
CA GLY A 88 -22.00 -6.26 4.52
C GLY A 88 -22.33 -5.39 3.31
N GLY A 89 -21.39 -5.19 2.39
CA GLY A 89 -21.57 -4.37 1.20
C GLY A 89 -22.10 -5.15 0.00
N ASP A 90 -22.38 -4.41 -1.08
CA ASP A 90 -22.93 -4.95 -2.34
C ASP A 90 -21.86 -5.50 -3.27
N PHE A 91 -20.75 -5.95 -2.76
CA PHE A 91 -19.69 -6.56 -3.56
C PHE A 91 -20.03 -7.98 -3.97
N THR A 92 -19.47 -8.43 -5.10
CA THR A 92 -19.59 -9.83 -5.50
C THR A 92 -18.85 -10.73 -4.49
N GLU A 93 -19.22 -11.99 -4.43
CA GLU A 93 -18.54 -12.95 -3.53
C GLU A 93 -17.06 -13.10 -3.87
N VAL A 94 -16.70 -13.02 -5.15
CA VAL A 94 -15.29 -13.04 -5.60
C VAL A 94 -14.55 -11.80 -5.09
N ALA A 95 -15.15 -10.62 -5.18
CA ALA A 95 -14.56 -9.38 -4.66
C ALA A 95 -14.33 -9.44 -3.15
N LYS A 96 -15.28 -9.96 -2.40
CA LYS A 96 -15.17 -10.15 -0.94
C LYS A 96 -14.03 -11.12 -0.60
N ALA A 97 -13.94 -12.24 -1.31
CA ALA A 97 -12.88 -13.23 -1.12
C ALA A 97 -11.51 -12.65 -1.45
N ASP A 98 -11.39 -11.91 -2.54
CA ASP A 98 -10.15 -11.22 -2.92
C ASP A 98 -9.70 -10.24 -1.85
N PHE A 99 -10.62 -9.41 -1.35
CA PHE A 99 -10.30 -8.44 -0.31
C PHE A 99 -9.88 -9.10 1.01
N ALA A 100 -10.42 -10.29 1.30
CA ALA A 100 -10.04 -11.06 2.48
C ALA A 100 -8.65 -11.69 2.38
N SER A 101 -8.18 -11.99 1.17
CA SER A 101 -6.94 -12.77 0.95
C SER A 101 -5.73 -11.96 0.50
N LYS A 102 -5.94 -10.75 -0.04
CA LYS A 102 -4.86 -9.92 -0.60
C LYS A 102 -4.30 -8.93 0.42
N ALA A 103 -3.16 -8.33 0.07
CA ALA A 103 -2.47 -7.36 0.90
C ALA A 103 -3.29 -6.10 1.18
N ASP A 104 -4.21 -5.72 0.29
CA ASP A 104 -4.96 -4.46 0.33
C ASP A 104 -5.61 -4.17 1.69
N ALA A 105 -6.35 -5.14 2.22
CA ALA A 105 -7.03 -4.98 3.52
C ALA A 105 -6.03 -4.85 4.67
N PHE A 106 -4.91 -5.56 4.62
CA PHE A 106 -3.87 -5.47 5.65
C PHE A 106 -3.15 -4.13 5.62
N ILE A 107 -2.95 -3.56 4.43
CA ILE A 107 -2.36 -2.23 4.26
C ILE A 107 -3.24 -1.18 4.91
N ILE A 108 -4.53 -1.18 4.60
CA ILE A 108 -5.51 -0.25 5.16
C ILE A 108 -5.62 -0.43 6.67
N ALA A 109 -5.68 -1.67 7.13
CA ALA A 109 -5.78 -2.00 8.56
C ALA A 109 -4.58 -1.48 9.34
N THR A 110 -3.37 -1.67 8.82
CA THR A 110 -2.14 -1.19 9.44
C THR A 110 -2.12 0.35 9.47
N ALA A 111 -2.46 0.99 8.37
CA ALA A 111 -2.51 2.45 8.30
C ALA A 111 -3.52 3.03 9.29
N LEU A 112 -4.70 2.45 9.39
CA LEU A 112 -5.72 2.87 10.35
C LEU A 112 -5.24 2.71 11.79
N ALA A 113 -4.67 1.55 12.11
CA ALA A 113 -4.17 1.26 13.45
C ALA A 113 -3.02 2.17 13.88
N LYS A 114 -2.16 2.57 12.95
CA LYS A 114 -0.96 3.36 13.21
C LYS A 114 -1.10 4.85 12.90
N GLY A 115 -2.26 5.29 12.41
CA GLY A 115 -2.47 6.70 12.05
C GLY A 115 -1.66 7.15 10.84
N MET A 116 -1.44 6.25 9.88
CA MET A 116 -0.67 6.54 8.66
C MET A 116 -1.59 6.81 7.48
N THR A 117 -1.06 7.47 6.44
CA THR A 117 -1.77 7.67 5.18
C THR A 117 -1.39 6.59 4.17
N VAL A 118 -2.38 5.90 3.63
CA VAL A 118 -2.16 4.92 2.55
C VAL A 118 -1.84 5.65 1.26
N VAL A 119 -0.83 5.19 0.54
CA VAL A 119 -0.45 5.72 -0.78
C VAL A 119 -0.70 4.65 -1.83
N THR A 120 -1.54 4.97 -2.82
CA THR A 120 -1.93 4.02 -3.86
C THR A 120 -2.15 4.74 -5.18
N PHE A 121 -1.99 4.02 -6.29
CA PHE A 121 -2.40 4.49 -7.62
C PHE A 121 -3.88 4.20 -7.92
N GLU A 122 -4.53 3.40 -7.07
CA GLU A 122 -5.95 3.11 -7.26
C GLU A 122 -6.79 4.38 -7.07
N LYS A 123 -7.87 4.45 -7.83
CA LYS A 123 -8.83 5.56 -7.75
C LYS A 123 -10.14 5.09 -7.17
N SER A 124 -10.81 6.00 -6.46
CA SER A 124 -12.15 5.76 -5.93
C SER A 124 -13.11 5.38 -7.07
N ASN A 125 -13.88 4.34 -6.84
CA ASN A 125 -14.99 3.94 -7.70
C ASN A 125 -16.06 3.24 -6.84
N PRO A 126 -16.90 4.03 -6.12
CA PRO A 126 -17.88 3.46 -5.19
C PRO A 126 -18.96 2.62 -5.87
N GLN A 127 -19.12 2.76 -7.18
CA GLN A 127 -20.11 1.99 -7.96
C GLN A 127 -19.60 0.60 -8.38
N ARG A 128 -18.30 0.38 -8.27
CA ARG A 128 -17.70 -0.90 -8.67
C ARG A 128 -18.05 -1.99 -7.66
N ARG A 129 -18.59 -3.12 -8.14
CA ARG A 129 -19.04 -4.24 -7.30
C ARG A 129 -18.13 -5.47 -7.40
N ASN A 130 -17.37 -5.59 -8.48
CA ASN A 130 -16.49 -6.74 -8.72
C ASN A 130 -15.10 -6.58 -8.10
N ARG A 131 -14.84 -5.48 -7.41
CA ARG A 131 -13.60 -5.22 -6.69
C ARG A 131 -13.80 -4.16 -5.61
N VAL A 132 -13.15 -4.35 -4.46
CA VAL A 132 -13.07 -3.34 -3.40
C VAL A 132 -11.86 -2.45 -3.70
N MET A 133 -12.10 -1.15 -3.97
CA MET A 133 -11.04 -0.19 -4.23
C MET A 133 -10.46 0.34 -2.92
N ILE A 134 -9.14 0.48 -2.84
CA ILE A 134 -8.47 0.96 -1.64
C ILE A 134 -9.00 2.32 -1.16
N PRO A 135 -9.14 3.35 -2.02
CA PRO A 135 -9.67 4.63 -1.56
C PRO A 135 -11.09 4.53 -0.97
N ASP A 136 -11.93 3.68 -1.52
CA ASP A 136 -13.31 3.51 -1.04
C ASP A 136 -13.33 2.80 0.32
N ALA A 137 -12.49 1.79 0.51
CA ALA A 137 -12.37 1.10 1.78
C ALA A 137 -11.78 2.02 2.85
N CYS A 138 -10.79 2.84 2.52
CA CYS A 138 -10.24 3.84 3.43
C CYS A 138 -11.32 4.83 3.89
N ALA A 139 -12.10 5.36 2.96
CA ALA A 139 -13.19 6.30 3.26
C ALA A 139 -14.22 5.66 4.19
N ALA A 140 -14.54 4.39 3.99
CA ALA A 140 -15.55 3.67 4.78
C ALA A 140 -15.14 3.54 6.26
N VAL A 141 -13.85 3.41 6.55
CA VAL A 141 -13.35 3.19 7.92
C VAL A 141 -12.63 4.40 8.52
N GLY A 142 -12.57 5.51 7.79
CA GLY A 142 -11.92 6.73 8.28
C GLY A 142 -10.40 6.71 8.21
N ALA A 143 -9.82 5.91 7.32
CA ALA A 143 -8.38 5.92 7.06
C ALA A 143 -8.04 6.97 5.99
N ASP A 144 -6.89 7.62 6.13
CA ASP A 144 -6.41 8.58 5.13
C ASP A 144 -5.79 7.86 3.94
N CYS A 145 -5.98 8.42 2.74
CA CYS A 145 -5.49 7.86 1.50
C CYS A 145 -5.10 8.98 0.53
N CYS A 146 -4.00 8.81 -0.18
CA CYS A 146 -3.58 9.74 -1.23
C CYS A 146 -2.83 9.02 -2.35
N ASP A 147 -2.56 9.72 -3.45
CA ASP A 147 -1.71 9.21 -4.52
C ASP A 147 -0.24 9.57 -4.28
N LEU A 148 0.64 9.01 -5.13
CA LEU A 148 2.09 9.20 -5.03
C LEU A 148 2.47 10.69 -5.14
N ASN A 149 1.90 11.39 -6.10
CA ASN A 149 2.24 12.81 -6.32
C ASN A 149 1.83 13.69 -5.15
N THR A 150 0.68 13.41 -4.54
CA THR A 150 0.23 14.10 -3.33
C THR A 150 1.21 13.89 -2.17
N MET A 151 1.65 12.65 -1.97
CA MET A 151 2.66 12.33 -0.96
C MET A 151 3.96 13.12 -1.21
N LEU A 152 4.48 13.07 -2.43
CA LEU A 152 5.73 13.75 -2.78
C LEU A 152 5.63 15.27 -2.56
N ARG A 153 4.51 15.89 -2.94
CA ARG A 153 4.26 17.31 -2.69
C ARG A 153 4.22 17.63 -1.21
N SER A 154 3.53 16.82 -0.42
CA SER A 154 3.44 17.00 1.03
C SER A 154 4.79 16.89 1.72
N MET A 155 5.68 16.05 1.20
CA MET A 155 7.03 15.87 1.72
C MET A 155 8.05 16.87 1.17
N GLY A 156 7.65 17.71 0.20
CA GLY A 156 8.56 18.62 -0.46
C GLY A 156 9.62 17.94 -1.33
N VAL A 157 9.33 16.75 -1.83
CA VAL A 157 10.25 15.97 -2.65
C VAL A 157 10.01 16.24 -4.13
N THR A 158 11.08 16.50 -4.85
CA THR A 158 11.08 16.62 -6.31
C THR A 158 12.02 15.58 -6.91
N ILE A 159 11.67 15.11 -8.10
CA ILE A 159 12.43 14.07 -8.79
C ILE A 159 13.17 14.67 -10.00
#